data_052fb86fe9ea6a0cd0acaadbc4d71d44
#
_entry.id   052fb86fe9ea6a0cd0acaadbc4d71d44
#
_cell.length_a   1.000
_cell.length_b   1.000
_cell.length_c   1.000
_cell.angle_alpha   90.00
_cell.angle_beta   90.00
_cell.angle_gamma   90.00
#
_symmetry.space_group_name_H-M   'P 1'
#
loop_
_entity.id
_entity.type
_entity.pdbx_description
1 polymer ?
#
loop_
_entity_poly.entity_id
_entity_poly.type
_entity_poly.pdbx_seq_one_letter_code
_entity_poly.pdbx_strand_id
1 'polypeptide(L)'
;MRIVFSGLLAAGLVSASIASAQQCVRPADMSAFGIAGLKSQLMVTALTCGRQDRYNDFVHRFQKDLMAQEYALHAYFARVFGGRGQQQHDDYITSLANAQSQSGIRQGSLFCQQNVGMFEEVMALPKGADLAGYASGKSIAQPVELVSCPAKAEPTQTAQARAARR
;
A
#
# COMPACT_ATOMS: atom_id res chain seq x y z
N MET A 1 23.49 -23.04 -69.00
CA MET A 1 23.85 -23.40 -67.64
C MET A 1 23.75 -22.15 -66.81
N ARG A 2 22.59 -21.95 -66.12
CA ARG A 2 22.30 -20.75 -65.34
C ARG A 2 22.17 -21.20 -63.87
N ILE A 3 23.08 -20.73 -63.05
CA ILE A 3 23.13 -20.98 -61.63
C ILE A 3 22.36 -19.88 -60.94
N VAL A 4 21.25 -20.23 -60.28
CA VAL A 4 20.44 -19.29 -59.47
C VAL A 4 20.90 -19.43 -58.01
N PHE A 5 21.51 -18.34 -57.48
CA PHE A 5 21.83 -18.22 -56.06
C PHE A 5 20.60 -17.76 -55.31
N SER A 6 19.99 -18.64 -54.52
CA SER A 6 18.94 -18.28 -53.56
C SER A 6 19.59 -17.84 -52.26
N GLY A 7 19.52 -16.53 -51.97
CA GLY A 7 19.93 -15.98 -50.68
C GLY A 7 18.83 -16.16 -49.63
N LEU A 8 19.09 -16.91 -48.57
CA LEU A 8 18.25 -16.98 -47.38
C LEU A 8 18.46 -15.72 -46.51
N LEU A 9 17.46 -14.85 -46.46
CA LEU A 9 17.40 -13.80 -45.43
C LEU A 9 16.86 -14.41 -44.13
N ALA A 10 17.71 -14.58 -43.12
CA ALA A 10 17.30 -14.93 -41.76
C ALA A 10 16.85 -13.65 -41.07
N ALA A 11 15.53 -13.46 -40.94
CA ALA A 11 14.94 -12.38 -40.14
C ALA A 11 15.00 -12.79 -38.68
N GLY A 12 15.95 -12.23 -37.90
CA GLY A 12 16.04 -12.39 -36.45
C GLY A 12 14.89 -11.64 -35.78
N LEU A 13 13.93 -12.35 -35.21
CA LEU A 13 12.90 -11.83 -34.31
C LEU A 13 13.56 -11.45 -32.99
N VAL A 14 13.83 -10.17 -32.77
CA VAL A 14 14.18 -9.61 -31.47
C VAL A 14 12.91 -9.56 -30.63
N SER A 15 12.70 -10.57 -29.79
CA SER A 15 11.64 -10.58 -28.78
C SER A 15 11.99 -9.55 -27.71
N ALA A 16 11.45 -8.33 -27.82
CA ALA A 16 11.47 -7.35 -26.75
C ALA A 16 10.60 -7.87 -25.61
N SER A 17 11.22 -8.43 -24.57
CA SER A 17 10.55 -8.73 -23.31
C SER A 17 10.08 -7.42 -22.72
N ILE A 18 8.77 -7.14 -22.77
CA ILE A 18 8.13 -6.06 -22.02
C ILE A 18 8.20 -6.51 -20.54
N ALA A 19 9.27 -6.14 -19.86
CA ALA A 19 9.32 -6.22 -18.41
C ALA A 19 8.19 -5.30 -17.91
N SER A 20 7.07 -5.89 -17.49
CA SER A 20 6.06 -5.17 -16.71
C SER A 20 6.77 -4.65 -15.48
N ALA A 21 7.10 -3.35 -15.48
CA ALA A 21 7.65 -2.69 -14.31
C ALA A 21 6.57 -2.79 -13.23
N GLN A 22 6.72 -3.76 -12.34
CA GLN A 22 5.87 -3.91 -11.17
C GLN A 22 6.00 -2.60 -10.41
N GLN A 23 4.90 -1.82 -10.41
CA GLN A 23 4.91 -0.50 -9.79
C GLN A 23 5.05 -0.69 -8.28
N CYS A 24 6.27 -0.57 -7.79
CA CYS A 24 6.53 -0.61 -6.37
C CYS A 24 6.01 0.68 -5.71
N VAL A 25 5.59 0.57 -4.47
CA VAL A 25 5.12 1.66 -3.62
C VAL A 25 6.30 2.23 -2.84
N ARG A 26 6.49 3.55 -2.87
CA ARG A 26 7.55 4.20 -2.09
C ARG A 26 7.31 3.98 -0.58
N PRO A 27 8.35 3.90 0.26
CA PRO A 27 8.18 3.71 1.70
C PRO A 27 7.24 4.74 2.36
N ALA A 28 7.31 6.02 1.95
CA ALA A 28 6.41 7.07 2.45
C ALA A 28 4.93 6.83 2.06
N ASP A 29 4.68 6.28 0.87
CA ASP A 29 3.32 5.95 0.43
C ASP A 29 2.80 4.68 1.13
N MET A 30 3.69 3.71 1.46
CA MET A 30 3.33 2.50 2.22
C MET A 30 2.68 2.84 3.56
N SER A 31 3.16 3.89 4.24
CA SER A 31 2.56 4.38 5.48
C SER A 31 1.11 4.82 5.28
N ALA A 32 0.81 5.52 4.17
CA ALA A 32 -0.55 5.96 3.86
C ALA A 32 -1.49 4.77 3.61
N PHE A 33 -1.05 3.77 2.86
CA PHE A 33 -1.80 2.52 2.65
C PHE A 33 -2.02 1.75 3.95
N GLY A 34 -1.00 1.65 4.81
CA GLY A 34 -1.09 0.97 6.10
C GLY A 34 -2.14 1.62 7.02
N ILE A 35 -2.13 2.95 7.14
CA ILE A 35 -3.11 3.67 7.98
C ILE A 35 -4.52 3.63 7.37
N ALA A 36 -4.66 3.73 6.04
CA ALA A 36 -5.95 3.55 5.37
C ALA A 36 -6.51 2.15 5.65
N GLY A 37 -5.66 1.12 5.57
CA GLY A 37 -6.01 -0.25 5.94
C GLY A 37 -6.47 -0.38 7.38
N LEU A 38 -5.73 0.20 8.33
CA LEU A 38 -6.09 0.20 9.75
C LEU A 38 -7.43 0.89 10.01
N LYS A 39 -7.62 2.10 9.47
CA LYS A 39 -8.87 2.86 9.59
C LYS A 39 -10.06 2.05 9.08
N SER A 40 -9.92 1.44 7.91
CA SER A 40 -10.98 0.62 7.29
C SER A 40 -11.23 -0.65 8.10
N GLN A 41 -10.19 -1.35 8.58
CA GLN A 41 -10.34 -2.56 9.42
C GLN A 41 -11.09 -2.27 10.73
N LEU A 42 -10.74 -1.16 11.39
CA LEU A 42 -11.44 -0.72 12.60
C LEU A 42 -12.90 -0.36 12.31
N MET A 43 -13.19 0.30 11.17
CA MET A 43 -14.56 0.59 10.74
C MET A 43 -15.37 -0.69 10.51
N VAL A 44 -14.83 -1.64 9.75
CA VAL A 44 -15.50 -2.94 9.50
C VAL A 44 -15.72 -3.69 10.82
N THR A 45 -14.73 -3.69 11.71
CA THR A 45 -14.86 -4.30 13.05
C THR A 45 -15.95 -3.61 13.87
N ALA A 46 -15.99 -2.28 13.86
CA ALA A 46 -17.00 -1.51 14.57
C ALA A 46 -18.42 -1.85 14.11
N LEU A 47 -18.63 -1.88 12.80
CA LEU A 47 -19.94 -2.16 12.20
C LEU A 47 -20.37 -3.61 12.46
N THR A 48 -19.46 -4.56 12.32
CA THR A 48 -19.76 -5.99 12.48
C THR A 48 -19.95 -6.38 13.94
N CYS A 49 -19.22 -5.77 14.87
CA CYS A 49 -19.18 -6.17 16.28
C CYS A 49 -19.90 -5.20 17.21
N GLY A 50 -20.60 -4.17 16.69
CA GLY A 50 -21.33 -3.20 17.51
C GLY A 50 -20.41 -2.34 18.37
N ARG A 51 -19.32 -1.80 17.79
CA ARG A 51 -18.32 -0.98 18.47
C ARG A 51 -18.11 0.39 17.81
N GLN A 52 -19.19 1.00 17.31
CA GLN A 52 -19.15 2.29 16.62
C GLN A 52 -18.64 3.43 17.50
N ASP A 53 -18.94 3.40 18.79
CA ASP A 53 -18.39 4.30 19.80
C ASP A 53 -16.86 4.28 19.84
N ARG A 54 -16.27 3.09 19.88
CA ARG A 54 -14.81 2.90 19.88
C ARG A 54 -14.15 3.39 18.60
N TYR A 55 -14.80 3.20 17.46
CA TYR A 55 -14.34 3.73 16.18
C TYR A 55 -14.36 5.26 16.17
N ASN A 56 -15.42 5.88 16.70
CA ASN A 56 -15.53 7.32 16.80
C ASN A 56 -14.44 7.91 17.71
N ASP A 57 -14.17 7.28 18.86
CA ASP A 57 -13.08 7.66 19.76
C ASP A 57 -11.71 7.60 19.06
N PHE A 58 -11.45 6.53 18.30
CA PHE A 58 -10.24 6.39 17.49
C PHE A 58 -10.10 7.52 16.46
N VAL A 59 -11.15 7.77 15.67
CA VAL A 59 -11.13 8.84 14.64
C VAL A 59 -10.91 10.21 15.28
N HIS A 60 -11.58 10.50 16.39
CA HIS A 60 -11.41 11.75 17.11
C HIS A 60 -9.97 11.92 17.66
N ARG A 61 -9.43 10.87 18.27
CA ARG A 61 -8.07 10.89 18.85
C ARG A 61 -6.99 11.12 17.80
N PHE A 62 -7.09 10.45 16.65
CA PHE A 62 -6.07 10.44 15.60
C PHE A 62 -6.46 11.28 14.38
N GLN A 63 -7.41 12.21 14.52
CA GLN A 63 -7.97 12.98 13.41
C GLN A 63 -6.89 13.63 12.53
N LYS A 64 -5.88 14.26 13.13
CA LYS A 64 -4.81 14.95 12.38
C LYS A 64 -3.97 13.95 11.57
N ASP A 65 -3.62 12.82 12.19
CA ASP A 65 -2.80 11.78 11.54
C ASP A 65 -3.59 11.13 10.40
N LEU A 66 -4.86 10.83 10.62
CA LEU A 66 -5.75 10.27 9.61
C LEU A 66 -5.94 11.23 8.42
N MET A 67 -6.10 12.53 8.66
CA MET A 67 -6.19 13.52 7.59
C MET A 67 -4.88 13.63 6.81
N ALA A 68 -3.73 13.66 7.49
CA ALA A 68 -2.43 13.74 6.83
C ALA A 68 -2.19 12.51 5.93
N GLN A 69 -2.57 11.32 6.38
CA GLN A 69 -2.42 10.10 5.59
C GLN A 69 -3.42 10.02 4.43
N GLU A 70 -4.63 10.53 4.60
CA GLU A 70 -5.61 10.66 3.51
C GLU A 70 -5.07 11.55 2.38
N TYR A 71 -4.51 12.72 2.71
CA TYR A 71 -3.84 13.58 1.73
C TYR A 71 -2.67 12.89 1.03
N ALA A 72 -1.85 12.13 1.77
CA ALA A 72 -0.75 11.39 1.19
C ALA A 72 -1.23 10.29 0.22
N LEU A 73 -2.32 9.61 0.56
CA LEU A 73 -2.92 8.59 -0.30
C LEU A 73 -3.50 9.21 -1.58
N HIS A 74 -4.25 10.31 -1.48
CA HIS A 74 -4.70 11.08 -2.65
C HIS A 74 -3.54 11.52 -3.54
N ALA A 75 -2.47 12.05 -2.95
CA ALA A 75 -1.29 12.48 -3.68
C ALA A 75 -0.60 11.29 -4.41
N TYR A 76 -0.60 10.10 -3.81
CA TYR A 76 -0.12 8.89 -4.47
C TYR A 76 -0.94 8.59 -5.74
N PHE A 77 -2.26 8.51 -5.63
CA PHE A 77 -3.12 8.18 -6.75
C PHE A 77 -3.08 9.25 -7.85
N ALA A 78 -3.05 10.53 -7.51
CA ALA A 78 -2.89 11.63 -8.45
C ALA A 78 -1.57 11.53 -9.22
N ARG A 79 -0.47 11.21 -8.53
CA ARG A 79 0.87 11.06 -9.14
C ARG A 79 0.95 9.85 -10.07
N VAL A 80 0.37 8.73 -9.69
CA VAL A 80 0.49 7.46 -10.43
C VAL A 80 -0.49 7.40 -11.59
N PHE A 81 -1.72 7.89 -11.41
CA PHE A 81 -2.81 7.72 -12.36
C PHE A 81 -3.26 9.02 -13.05
N GLY A 82 -2.66 10.18 -12.67
CA GLY A 82 -2.97 11.47 -13.29
C GLY A 82 -4.46 11.82 -13.19
N GLY A 83 -5.08 12.13 -14.31
CA GLY A 83 -6.50 12.53 -14.37
C GLY A 83 -7.50 11.47 -13.86
N ARG A 84 -7.07 10.20 -13.74
CA ARG A 84 -7.89 9.13 -13.16
C ARG A 84 -7.61 8.88 -11.66
N GLY A 85 -6.76 9.71 -11.05
CA GLY A 85 -6.31 9.51 -9.67
C GLY A 85 -7.45 9.42 -8.67
N GLN A 86 -8.44 10.31 -8.76
CA GLN A 86 -9.61 10.29 -7.86
C GLN A 86 -10.39 8.98 -8.00
N GLN A 87 -10.72 8.57 -9.21
CA GLN A 87 -11.45 7.32 -9.43
C GLN A 87 -10.69 6.12 -8.87
N GLN A 88 -9.39 6.03 -9.13
CA GLN A 88 -8.55 4.92 -8.62
C GLN A 88 -8.43 4.90 -7.09
N HIS A 89 -8.42 6.08 -6.46
CA HIS A 89 -8.49 6.20 -5.01
C HIS A 89 -9.82 5.64 -4.47
N ASP A 90 -10.96 6.06 -5.04
CA ASP A 90 -12.29 5.64 -4.61
C ASP A 90 -12.51 4.14 -4.83
N ASP A 91 -12.03 3.60 -5.96
CA ASP A 91 -12.03 2.16 -6.27
C ASP A 91 -11.18 1.38 -5.24
N TYR A 92 -10.03 1.92 -4.86
CA TYR A 92 -9.17 1.30 -3.83
C TYR A 92 -9.87 1.27 -2.47
N ILE A 93 -10.43 2.38 -1.99
CA ILE A 93 -11.12 2.46 -0.69
C ILE A 93 -12.31 1.49 -0.64
N THR A 94 -13.09 1.42 -1.71
CA THR A 94 -14.21 0.48 -1.83
C THR A 94 -13.73 -0.98 -1.79
N SER A 95 -12.69 -1.28 -2.55
CA SER A 95 -12.11 -2.63 -2.62
C SER A 95 -11.48 -3.04 -1.28
N LEU A 96 -10.89 -2.09 -0.55
CA LEU A 96 -10.32 -2.31 0.78
C LEU A 96 -11.39 -2.75 1.79
N ALA A 97 -12.48 -2.00 1.88
CA ALA A 97 -13.60 -2.34 2.76
C ALA A 97 -14.22 -3.71 2.39
N ASN A 98 -14.35 -4.00 1.10
CA ASN A 98 -14.85 -5.29 0.63
C ASN A 98 -13.91 -6.45 0.98
N ALA A 99 -12.60 -6.31 0.79
CA ALA A 99 -11.61 -7.33 1.13
C ALA A 99 -11.64 -7.66 2.63
N GLN A 100 -11.76 -6.64 3.48
CA GLN A 100 -11.82 -6.79 4.93
C GLN A 100 -13.15 -7.38 5.40
N SER A 101 -14.27 -6.97 4.81
CA SER A 101 -15.59 -7.56 5.09
C SER A 101 -15.63 -9.03 4.71
N GLN A 102 -15.09 -9.42 3.55
CA GLN A 102 -14.96 -10.81 3.15
C GLN A 102 -14.05 -11.61 4.07
N SER A 103 -12.95 -11.00 4.55
CA SER A 103 -12.08 -11.62 5.55
C SER A 103 -12.86 -11.89 6.85
N GLY A 104 -13.69 -10.94 7.28
CA GLY A 104 -14.57 -11.11 8.43
C GLY A 104 -15.57 -12.25 8.26
N ILE A 105 -16.20 -12.36 7.09
CA ILE A 105 -17.13 -13.46 6.78
C ILE A 105 -16.42 -14.82 6.87
N ARG A 106 -15.21 -14.95 6.35
CA ARG A 106 -14.43 -16.20 6.43
C ARG A 106 -14.04 -16.58 7.86
N GLN A 107 -13.82 -15.60 8.73
CA GLN A 107 -13.52 -15.82 10.15
C GLN A 107 -14.78 -16.18 10.97
N GLY A 108 -15.96 -15.86 10.48
CA GLY A 108 -17.23 -16.16 11.12
C GLY A 108 -17.33 -15.60 12.54
N SER A 109 -17.76 -16.42 13.49
CA SER A 109 -17.94 -16.02 14.90
C SER A 109 -16.64 -15.60 15.61
N LEU A 110 -15.47 -15.96 15.08
CA LEU A 110 -14.17 -15.60 15.67
C LEU A 110 -13.75 -14.18 15.31
N PHE A 111 -14.34 -13.57 14.26
CA PHE A 111 -13.95 -12.25 13.79
C PHE A 111 -13.94 -11.19 14.89
N CYS A 112 -15.04 -11.05 15.62
CA CYS A 112 -15.13 -10.05 16.69
C CYS A 112 -14.15 -10.35 17.83
N GLN A 113 -14.00 -11.62 18.22
CA GLN A 113 -13.07 -12.01 19.25
C GLN A 113 -11.61 -11.64 18.91
N GLN A 114 -11.24 -11.78 17.65
CA GLN A 114 -9.86 -11.52 17.19
C GLN A 114 -9.58 -10.05 16.91
N ASN A 115 -10.61 -9.25 16.56
CA ASN A 115 -10.40 -7.89 16.04
C ASN A 115 -10.81 -6.77 17.01
N VAL A 116 -11.73 -7.02 17.98
CA VAL A 116 -12.18 -5.96 18.89
C VAL A 116 -11.05 -5.44 19.78
N GLY A 117 -10.10 -6.29 20.19
CA GLY A 117 -8.94 -5.88 20.98
C GLY A 117 -8.05 -4.84 20.31
N MET A 118 -8.11 -4.72 18.99
CA MET A 118 -7.35 -3.71 18.24
C MET A 118 -7.73 -2.27 18.62
N PHE A 119 -8.96 -2.03 19.07
CA PHE A 119 -9.35 -0.71 19.60
C PHE A 119 -8.59 -0.35 20.88
N GLU A 120 -8.46 -1.29 21.81
CA GLU A 120 -7.71 -1.07 23.05
C GLU A 120 -6.23 -0.82 22.76
N GLU A 121 -5.65 -1.62 21.86
CA GLU A 121 -4.25 -1.49 21.49
C GLU A 121 -3.94 -0.13 20.84
N VAL A 122 -4.73 0.30 19.86
CA VAL A 122 -4.50 1.57 19.16
C VAL A 122 -4.75 2.76 20.09
N MET A 123 -5.73 2.67 20.99
CA MET A 123 -6.02 3.72 21.97
C MET A 123 -5.00 3.79 23.11
N ALA A 124 -4.24 2.72 23.35
CA ALA A 124 -3.13 2.70 24.30
C ALA A 124 -1.84 3.34 23.75
N LEU A 125 -1.75 3.59 22.45
CA LEU A 125 -0.58 4.24 21.86
C LEU A 125 -0.37 5.64 22.45
N PRO A 126 0.88 6.06 22.71
CA PRO A 126 1.16 7.41 23.20
C PRO A 126 0.76 8.47 22.16
N LYS A 127 0.54 9.72 22.60
CA LYS A 127 0.29 10.84 21.69
C LYS A 127 1.47 11.02 20.75
N GLY A 128 1.20 11.21 19.45
CA GLY A 128 2.24 11.30 18.41
C GLY A 128 2.87 9.96 18.05
N ALA A 129 2.28 8.84 18.49
CA ALA A 129 2.72 7.52 18.09
C ALA A 129 2.60 7.30 16.57
N ASP A 130 3.51 6.52 16.05
CA ASP A 130 3.51 6.12 14.65
C ASP A 130 2.40 5.09 14.37
N LEU A 131 1.24 5.57 13.91
CA LEU A 131 0.15 4.72 13.46
C LEU A 131 0.56 3.80 12.31
N ALA A 132 1.49 4.23 11.45
CA ALA A 132 1.98 3.40 10.35
C ALA A 132 2.80 2.23 10.88
N GLY A 133 3.65 2.45 11.88
CA GLY A 133 4.40 1.40 12.55
C GLY A 133 3.47 0.39 13.21
N TYR A 134 2.43 0.85 13.91
CA TYR A 134 1.41 -0.03 14.46
C TYR A 134 0.69 -0.83 13.37
N ALA A 135 0.22 -0.17 12.30
CA ALA A 135 -0.50 -0.82 11.20
C ALA A 135 0.35 -1.87 10.48
N SER A 136 1.65 -1.60 10.30
CA SER A 136 2.58 -2.54 9.64
C SER A 136 2.83 -3.82 10.45
N GLY A 137 2.67 -3.76 11.77
CA GLY A 137 2.75 -4.92 12.65
C GLY A 137 1.48 -5.78 12.69
N LYS A 138 0.43 -5.39 11.96
CA LYS A 138 -0.86 -6.11 11.93
C LYS A 138 -1.11 -6.77 10.58
N SER A 139 -1.72 -7.94 10.59
CA SER A 139 -2.14 -8.65 9.38
C SER A 139 -3.45 -8.08 8.84
N ILE A 140 -3.41 -6.85 8.33
CA ILE A 140 -4.57 -6.15 7.80
C ILE A 140 -4.77 -6.53 6.33
N ALA A 141 -5.96 -7.04 5.99
CA ALA A 141 -6.28 -7.41 4.61
C ALA A 141 -6.23 -6.18 3.70
N GLN A 142 -5.50 -6.31 2.58
CA GLN A 142 -5.40 -5.33 1.52
C GLN A 142 -6.02 -5.88 0.23
N PRO A 143 -6.63 -5.04 -0.63
CA PRO A 143 -7.24 -5.49 -1.89
C PRO A 143 -6.20 -5.87 -2.94
N VAL A 144 -4.96 -5.38 -2.78
CA VAL A 144 -3.83 -5.61 -3.68
C VAL A 144 -2.56 -5.88 -2.87
N GLU A 145 -1.63 -6.61 -3.46
CA GLU A 145 -0.31 -6.77 -2.87
C GLU A 145 0.50 -5.47 -3.01
N LEU A 146 0.94 -4.92 -1.89
CA LEU A 146 1.76 -3.72 -1.83
C LEU A 146 3.24 -4.10 -1.70
N VAL A 147 3.98 -3.96 -2.79
CA VAL A 147 5.43 -4.22 -2.81
C VAL A 147 6.19 -2.92 -2.61
N SER A 148 7.00 -2.84 -1.56
CA SER A 148 7.82 -1.65 -1.32
C SER A 148 8.94 -1.53 -2.35
N CYS A 149 9.18 -0.31 -2.86
CA CYS A 149 10.36 -0.06 -3.68
C CYS A 149 11.63 -0.33 -2.87
N PRO A 150 12.67 -0.93 -3.48
CA PRO A 150 13.95 -1.02 -2.81
C PRO A 150 14.44 0.37 -2.43
N ALA A 151 14.96 0.51 -1.21
CA ALA A 151 15.57 1.76 -0.77
C ALA A 151 16.66 2.14 -1.79
N LYS A 152 16.63 3.40 -2.26
CA LYS A 152 17.68 3.91 -3.12
C LYS A 152 18.99 3.73 -2.33
N ALA A 153 19.93 2.92 -2.84
CA ALA A 153 21.22 2.75 -2.20
C ALA A 153 21.83 4.15 -2.04
N GLU A 154 21.96 4.63 -0.82
CA GLU A 154 22.75 5.83 -0.56
C GLU A 154 24.17 5.53 -1.02
N PRO A 155 24.80 6.43 -1.82
CA PRO A 155 26.19 6.25 -2.22
C PRO A 155 27.02 6.14 -0.94
N THR A 156 27.62 4.98 -0.74
CA THR A 156 28.47 4.67 0.42
C THR A 156 29.48 5.80 0.55
N GLN A 157 29.67 6.36 1.75
CA GLN A 157 30.58 7.48 2.05
C GLN A 157 32.00 7.28 1.52
N THR A 158 32.42 6.05 1.25
CA THR A 158 33.67 5.69 0.56
C THR A 158 33.76 6.18 -0.88
N ALA A 159 32.62 6.37 -1.60
CA ALA A 159 32.65 6.92 -2.96
C ALA A 159 32.84 8.44 -2.96
N GLN A 160 32.30 9.13 -1.96
CA GLN A 160 32.48 10.60 -1.81
C GLN A 160 33.89 10.97 -1.40
N ALA A 161 34.54 10.18 -0.57
CA ALA A 161 35.96 10.42 -0.18
C ALA A 161 36.95 10.23 -1.34
N ARG A 162 36.60 9.42 -2.35
CA ARG A 162 37.43 9.24 -3.55
C ARG A 162 37.27 10.37 -4.56
N ALA A 163 36.10 10.99 -4.66
CA ALA A 163 35.81 12.11 -5.56
C ALA A 163 36.45 13.42 -5.06
N ALA A 164 36.62 13.60 -3.73
CA ALA A 164 37.22 14.78 -3.13
C ALA A 164 38.77 14.77 -3.18
N ARG A 165 39.41 13.69 -3.63
CA ARG A 165 40.87 13.55 -3.74
C ARG A 165 41.40 13.61 -5.19
N ARG A 166 40.57 13.96 -6.15
CA ARG A 166 40.96 14.25 -7.54
C ARG A 166 40.73 15.72 -7.88
#